data_2139be24d24ff172558deb7c0dfb455b
#
_entry.id   2139be24d24ff172558deb7c0dfb455b
#
_cell.length_a   1.000
_cell.length_b   1.000
_cell.length_c   1.000
_cell.angle_alpha   90.00
_cell.angle_beta   90.00
_cell.angle_gamma   90.00
#
_symmetry.space_group_name_H-M   'P 1'
#
loop_
_entity.id
_entity.type
_entity.pdbx_description
1 polymer ?
#
loop_
_entity_poly.entity_id
_entity_poly.type
_entity_poly.pdbx_seq_one_letter_code
_entity_poly.pdbx_strand_id
1 'polypeptide(L)'
;MRKIGKQMQDILAVHNIVDSSNSYKKQCLRLFGLQEAERVLAAYPHELSGGMLQRVLCAMAVSSKPEWILADEPTKGLDEQVGAVVRKNLLIIKQDLHLSMLIITHDIALAQEVCDDVLVMYAGQVLEHNADIWHKPLHPYTKGFLQALPKNGLQVIPGKAPVPGESFTGCKFAERCPYCTTRCKEEKPAMQQVGNAEVRCFLYAEG
;
A
#
# COMPACT_ATOMS: atom_id res chain seq x y z
N MET A 1 12.70 -27.53 -1.25
CA MET A 1 11.62 -26.65 -1.76
C MET A 1 10.31 -27.42 -1.72
N ARG A 2 9.13 -26.75 -1.48
CA ARG A 2 7.82 -27.42 -1.40
C ARG A 2 6.94 -27.00 -2.58
N LYS A 3 6.11 -27.92 -3.07
CA LYS A 3 5.09 -27.64 -4.08
C LYS A 3 4.05 -26.63 -3.59
N ILE A 4 3.44 -25.87 -4.49
CA ILE A 4 2.42 -24.85 -4.16
C ILE A 4 1.26 -25.47 -3.35
N GLY A 5 0.74 -26.62 -3.77
CA GLY A 5 -0.34 -27.29 -3.04
C GLY A 5 0.00 -27.67 -1.60
N LYS A 6 1.27 -28.03 -1.33
CA LYS A 6 1.72 -28.31 0.04
C LYS A 6 1.83 -27.04 0.89
N GLN A 7 2.34 -25.95 0.30
CA GLN A 7 2.42 -24.65 0.99
C GLN A 7 1.02 -24.13 1.34
N MET A 8 0.07 -24.17 0.42
CA MET A 8 -1.32 -23.84 0.71
C MET A 8 -1.95 -24.75 1.77
N GLN A 9 -1.65 -26.06 1.75
CA GLN A 9 -2.15 -26.99 2.77
C GLN A 9 -1.61 -26.65 4.16
N ASP A 10 -0.35 -26.23 4.26
CA ASP A 10 0.24 -25.82 5.55
C ASP A 10 -0.45 -24.55 6.10
N ILE A 11 -0.81 -23.57 5.23
CA ILE A 11 -1.61 -22.39 5.62
C ILE A 11 -2.98 -22.81 6.14
N LEU A 12 -3.71 -23.64 5.38
CA LEU A 12 -5.06 -24.09 5.77
C LEU A 12 -5.03 -24.86 7.10
N ALA A 13 -4.00 -25.69 7.32
CA ALA A 13 -3.84 -26.45 8.55
C ALA A 13 -3.67 -25.56 9.78
N VAL A 14 -2.87 -24.49 9.69
CA VAL A 14 -2.68 -23.49 10.76
C VAL A 14 -4.01 -22.81 11.13
N HIS A 15 -4.87 -22.57 10.15
CA HIS A 15 -6.18 -21.94 10.34
C HIS A 15 -7.33 -22.93 10.52
N ASN A 16 -7.05 -24.23 10.74
CA ASN A 16 -8.05 -25.29 10.92
C ASN A 16 -9.08 -25.42 9.78
N ILE A 17 -8.65 -25.08 8.53
CA ILE A 17 -9.50 -25.19 7.34
C ILE A 17 -9.26 -26.56 6.69
N VAL A 18 -10.28 -27.39 6.63
CA VAL A 18 -10.21 -28.73 6.01
C VAL A 18 -10.49 -28.64 4.51
N ASP A 19 -9.55 -29.11 3.69
CA ASP A 19 -9.69 -29.21 2.23
C ASP A 19 -9.08 -30.52 1.71
N SER A 20 -9.73 -31.63 1.97
CA SER A 20 -9.25 -32.97 1.62
C SER A 20 -9.19 -33.22 0.11
N SER A 21 -10.08 -32.59 -0.66
CA SER A 21 -10.21 -32.77 -2.12
C SER A 21 -9.42 -31.75 -2.94
N ASN A 22 -8.72 -30.81 -2.31
CA ASN A 22 -8.11 -29.63 -2.93
C ASN A 22 -9.11 -28.68 -3.61
N SER A 23 -10.41 -28.83 -3.38
CA SER A 23 -11.42 -28.04 -4.09
C SER A 23 -11.35 -26.57 -3.68
N TYR A 24 -11.16 -26.27 -2.40
CA TYR A 24 -11.03 -24.91 -1.89
C TYR A 24 -9.73 -24.23 -2.38
N LYS A 25 -8.59 -24.93 -2.35
CA LYS A 25 -7.33 -24.43 -2.91
C LYS A 25 -7.45 -24.08 -4.39
N LYS A 26 -8.12 -24.95 -5.17
CA LYS A 26 -8.39 -24.69 -6.59
C LYS A 26 -9.30 -23.48 -6.79
N GLN A 27 -10.32 -23.31 -5.95
CA GLN A 27 -11.19 -22.14 -5.97
C GLN A 27 -10.40 -20.86 -5.73
N CYS A 28 -9.53 -20.82 -4.72
CA CYS A 28 -8.67 -19.67 -4.44
C CYS A 28 -7.75 -19.34 -5.62
N LEU A 29 -7.15 -20.34 -6.28
CA LEU A 29 -6.29 -20.13 -7.44
C LEU A 29 -7.08 -19.58 -8.65
N ARG A 30 -8.26 -20.14 -8.93
CA ARG A 30 -9.12 -19.70 -10.04
C ARG A 30 -9.64 -18.28 -9.88
N LEU A 31 -9.88 -17.82 -8.65
CA LEU A 31 -10.26 -16.44 -8.35
C LEU A 31 -9.25 -15.43 -8.93
N PHE A 32 -7.97 -15.76 -8.88
CA PHE A 32 -6.90 -14.95 -9.46
C PHE A 32 -6.52 -15.37 -10.89
N GLY A 33 -7.42 -16.04 -11.59
CA GLY A 33 -7.27 -16.39 -13.03
C GLY A 33 -6.30 -17.54 -13.32
N LEU A 34 -5.94 -18.36 -12.32
CA LEU A 34 -5.14 -19.58 -12.53
C LEU A 34 -6.06 -20.76 -12.83
N GLN A 35 -6.52 -20.85 -14.08
CA GLN A 35 -7.51 -21.84 -14.50
C GLN A 35 -7.01 -23.29 -14.42
N GLU A 36 -5.71 -23.53 -14.73
CA GLU A 36 -5.05 -24.84 -14.60
C GLU A 36 -4.64 -25.12 -13.14
N ALA A 37 -5.57 -24.98 -12.21
CA ALA A 37 -5.29 -25.01 -10.77
C ALA A 37 -4.63 -26.33 -10.31
N GLU A 38 -4.96 -27.47 -10.90
CA GLU A 38 -4.31 -28.77 -10.62
C GLU A 38 -2.82 -28.74 -10.94
N ARG A 39 -2.46 -28.24 -12.12
CA ARG A 39 -1.08 -28.09 -12.55
C ARG A 39 -0.33 -27.15 -11.61
N VAL A 40 -0.93 -26.01 -11.26
CA VAL A 40 -0.33 -25.04 -10.34
C VAL A 40 -0.09 -25.63 -8.95
N LEU A 41 -1.04 -26.37 -8.39
CA LEU A 41 -0.88 -27.05 -7.11
C LEU A 41 0.23 -28.11 -7.13
N ALA A 42 0.46 -28.76 -8.28
CA ALA A 42 1.53 -29.76 -8.45
C ALA A 42 2.90 -29.15 -8.72
N ALA A 43 2.98 -27.87 -9.10
CA ALA A 43 4.21 -27.18 -9.47
C ALA A 43 5.02 -26.71 -8.25
N TYR A 44 6.32 -26.51 -8.47
CA TYR A 44 7.19 -25.77 -7.59
C TYR A 44 7.21 -24.27 -7.95
N PRO A 45 7.53 -23.36 -7.01
CA PRO A 45 7.54 -21.92 -7.31
C PRO A 45 8.39 -21.52 -8.52
N HIS A 46 9.55 -22.15 -8.71
CA HIS A 46 10.46 -21.84 -9.83
C HIS A 46 9.98 -22.34 -11.20
N GLU A 47 8.92 -23.16 -11.24
CA GLU A 47 8.29 -23.62 -12.49
C GLU A 47 7.19 -22.69 -12.97
N LEU A 48 6.88 -21.62 -12.19
CA LEU A 48 5.85 -20.64 -12.50
C LEU A 48 6.48 -19.33 -13.00
N SER A 49 5.79 -18.66 -13.93
CA SER A 49 6.18 -17.29 -14.31
C SER A 49 5.99 -16.31 -13.14
N GLY A 50 6.66 -15.15 -13.17
CA GLY A 50 6.54 -14.14 -12.14
C GLY A 50 5.08 -13.71 -11.89
N GLY A 51 4.31 -13.47 -12.96
CA GLY A 51 2.89 -13.13 -12.85
C GLY A 51 2.02 -14.27 -12.29
N MET A 52 2.34 -15.54 -12.60
CA MET A 52 1.67 -16.69 -11.97
C MET A 52 2.00 -16.78 -10.48
N LEU A 53 3.25 -16.54 -10.12
CA LEU A 53 3.68 -16.59 -8.72
C LEU A 53 2.99 -15.50 -7.88
N GLN A 54 2.85 -14.28 -8.41
CA GLN A 54 2.10 -13.20 -7.75
C GLN A 54 0.62 -13.57 -7.52
N ARG A 55 -0.02 -14.19 -8.50
CA ARG A 55 -1.40 -14.68 -8.35
C ARG A 55 -1.51 -15.79 -7.30
N VAL A 56 -0.54 -16.71 -7.25
CA VAL A 56 -0.47 -17.75 -6.22
C VAL A 56 -0.32 -17.14 -4.83
N LEU A 57 0.53 -16.12 -4.66
CA LEU A 57 0.70 -15.43 -3.38
C LEU A 57 -0.60 -14.77 -2.91
N CYS A 58 -1.34 -14.10 -3.79
CA CYS A 58 -2.66 -13.55 -3.47
C CYS A 58 -3.66 -14.67 -3.09
N ALA A 59 -3.68 -15.78 -3.84
CA ALA A 59 -4.51 -16.93 -3.52
C ALA A 59 -4.17 -17.54 -2.15
N MET A 60 -2.89 -17.62 -1.80
CA MET A 60 -2.44 -18.06 -0.48
C MET A 60 -2.89 -17.11 0.63
N ALA A 61 -2.75 -15.79 0.42
CA ALA A 61 -3.15 -14.79 1.40
C ALA A 61 -4.65 -14.88 1.74
N VAL A 62 -5.51 -15.00 0.73
CA VAL A 62 -6.96 -15.10 0.95
C VAL A 62 -7.43 -16.48 1.41
N SER A 63 -6.63 -17.54 1.20
CA SER A 63 -7.00 -18.90 1.56
C SER A 63 -7.15 -19.14 3.07
N SER A 64 -6.52 -18.30 3.89
CA SER A 64 -6.70 -18.32 5.35
C SER A 64 -8.01 -17.69 5.82
N LYS A 65 -8.82 -17.12 4.92
CA LYS A 65 -10.05 -16.36 5.22
C LYS A 65 -9.79 -15.20 6.20
N PRO A 66 -8.84 -14.31 5.90
CA PRO A 66 -8.51 -13.21 6.80
C PRO A 66 -9.65 -12.19 6.84
N GLU A 67 -9.73 -11.41 7.94
CA GLU A 67 -10.63 -10.25 8.04
C GLU A 67 -10.06 -9.04 7.29
N TRP A 68 -8.72 -8.93 7.22
CA TRP A 68 -8.01 -7.86 6.53
C TRP A 68 -6.64 -8.35 6.02
N ILE A 69 -6.07 -7.62 5.08
CA ILE A 69 -4.77 -7.94 4.46
C ILE A 69 -3.83 -6.75 4.60
N LEU A 70 -2.58 -7.02 5.00
CA LEU A 70 -1.47 -6.08 4.92
C LEU A 70 -0.64 -6.37 3.68
N ALA A 71 -0.54 -5.39 2.78
CA ALA A 71 0.32 -5.44 1.60
C ALA A 71 1.45 -4.41 1.72
N ASP A 72 2.66 -4.89 1.95
CA ASP A 72 3.85 -4.05 2.08
C ASP A 72 4.64 -4.07 0.77
N GLU A 73 4.70 -2.90 0.12
CA GLU A 73 5.38 -2.66 -1.16
C GLU A 73 5.05 -3.71 -2.25
N PRO A 74 3.75 -3.99 -2.53
CA PRO A 74 3.35 -5.14 -3.35
C PRO A 74 3.80 -5.06 -4.83
N THR A 75 4.17 -3.88 -5.34
CA THR A 75 4.65 -3.68 -6.73
C THR A 75 6.15 -3.44 -6.82
N LYS A 76 6.87 -3.42 -5.69
CA LYS A 76 8.30 -3.09 -5.64
C LYS A 76 9.15 -4.08 -6.44
N GLY A 77 10.01 -3.56 -7.32
CA GLY A 77 10.94 -4.35 -8.11
C GLY A 77 10.30 -5.19 -9.22
N LEU A 78 9.01 -4.98 -9.49
CA LEU A 78 8.30 -5.63 -10.57
C LEU A 78 8.36 -4.77 -11.85
N ASP A 79 8.39 -5.43 -13.01
CA ASP A 79 8.14 -4.75 -14.27
C ASP A 79 6.67 -4.31 -14.38
N GLU A 80 6.39 -3.42 -15.35
CA GLU A 80 5.05 -2.84 -15.53
C GLU A 80 3.96 -3.89 -15.77
N GLN A 81 4.27 -4.98 -16.48
CA GLN A 81 3.29 -6.03 -16.78
C GLN A 81 2.92 -6.82 -15.54
N VAL A 82 3.91 -7.19 -14.72
CA VAL A 82 3.68 -7.91 -13.45
C VAL A 82 3.05 -6.99 -12.42
N GLY A 83 3.43 -5.71 -12.37
CA GLY A 83 2.80 -4.69 -11.53
C GLY A 83 1.30 -4.53 -11.84
N ALA A 84 0.91 -4.53 -13.11
CA ALA A 84 -0.49 -4.49 -13.53
C ALA A 84 -1.28 -5.73 -13.03
N VAL A 85 -0.65 -6.92 -13.04
CA VAL A 85 -1.26 -8.13 -12.47
C VAL A 85 -1.50 -7.98 -10.97
N VAL A 86 -0.54 -7.41 -10.23
CA VAL A 86 -0.69 -7.17 -8.78
C VAL A 86 -1.83 -6.20 -8.52
N ARG A 87 -1.89 -5.05 -9.21
CA ARG A 87 -3.00 -4.09 -9.09
C ARG A 87 -4.36 -4.76 -9.30
N LYS A 88 -4.49 -5.54 -10.38
CA LYS A 88 -5.71 -6.30 -10.66
C LYS A 88 -6.07 -7.28 -9.53
N ASN A 89 -5.10 -7.99 -8.97
CA ASN A 89 -5.33 -8.92 -7.87
C ASN A 89 -5.80 -8.19 -6.60
N LEU A 90 -5.24 -7.04 -6.29
CA LEU A 90 -5.68 -6.21 -5.15
C LEU A 90 -7.11 -5.69 -5.36
N LEU A 91 -7.48 -5.32 -6.59
CA LEU A 91 -8.86 -4.96 -6.92
C LEU A 91 -9.84 -6.14 -6.74
N ILE A 92 -9.48 -7.36 -7.12
CA ILE A 92 -10.27 -8.57 -6.84
C ILE A 92 -10.48 -8.73 -5.33
N ILE A 93 -9.42 -8.58 -4.53
CA ILE A 93 -9.50 -8.70 -3.07
C ILE A 93 -10.47 -7.64 -2.49
N LYS A 94 -10.40 -6.41 -2.98
CA LYS A 94 -11.25 -5.31 -2.54
C LYS A 94 -12.70 -5.48 -3.00
N GLN A 95 -12.93 -5.72 -4.28
CA GLN A 95 -14.24 -5.63 -4.91
C GLN A 95 -15.03 -6.93 -4.84
N ASP A 96 -14.38 -8.08 -5.07
CA ASP A 96 -15.05 -9.37 -5.15
C ASP A 96 -15.09 -10.08 -3.79
N LEU A 97 -14.05 -9.89 -2.96
CA LEU A 97 -13.99 -10.49 -1.63
C LEU A 97 -14.40 -9.54 -0.50
N HIS A 98 -14.54 -8.24 -0.79
CA HIS A 98 -14.89 -7.19 0.18
C HIS A 98 -14.00 -7.18 1.43
N LEU A 99 -12.71 -7.53 1.27
CA LEU A 99 -11.74 -7.52 2.36
C LEU A 99 -11.14 -6.12 2.54
N SER A 100 -10.99 -5.73 3.79
CA SER A 100 -10.23 -4.52 4.14
C SER A 100 -8.75 -4.74 3.90
N MET A 101 -8.05 -3.70 3.38
CA MET A 101 -6.62 -3.76 3.12
C MET A 101 -5.90 -2.54 3.68
N LEU A 102 -4.71 -2.77 4.23
CA LEU A 102 -3.71 -1.73 4.49
C LEU A 102 -2.57 -1.93 3.50
N ILE A 103 -2.37 -0.95 2.61
CA ILE A 103 -1.33 -0.99 1.59
C ILE A 103 -0.26 0.03 1.96
N ILE A 104 0.98 -0.42 2.11
CA ILE A 104 2.16 0.44 2.28
C ILE A 104 2.87 0.48 0.94
N THR A 105 3.00 1.66 0.34
CA THR A 105 3.61 1.79 -0.98
C THR A 105 4.11 3.20 -1.26
N HIS A 106 5.08 3.31 -2.15
CA HIS A 106 5.48 4.55 -2.81
C HIS A 106 4.95 4.64 -4.27
N ASP A 107 4.22 3.62 -4.73
CA ASP A 107 3.58 3.58 -6.04
C ASP A 107 2.25 4.35 -6.00
N ILE A 108 2.31 5.59 -6.49
CA ILE A 108 1.15 6.49 -6.51
C ILE A 108 0.04 5.98 -7.44
N ALA A 109 0.40 5.33 -8.55
CA ALA A 109 -0.59 4.79 -9.47
C ALA A 109 -1.39 3.65 -8.80
N LEU A 110 -0.71 2.77 -8.07
CA LEU A 110 -1.35 1.76 -7.24
C LEU A 110 -2.29 2.38 -6.20
N ALA A 111 -1.81 3.39 -5.45
CA ALA A 111 -2.62 4.04 -4.43
C ALA A 111 -3.86 4.73 -5.02
N GLN A 112 -3.72 5.41 -6.18
CA GLN A 112 -4.84 6.05 -6.88
C GLN A 112 -5.89 5.07 -7.38
N GLU A 113 -5.46 3.88 -7.82
CA GLU A 113 -6.35 2.89 -8.42
C GLU A 113 -7.07 2.04 -7.36
N VAL A 114 -6.41 1.74 -6.24
CA VAL A 114 -6.89 0.72 -5.29
C VAL A 114 -7.39 1.32 -3.97
N CYS A 115 -6.79 2.41 -3.45
CA CYS A 115 -7.08 2.92 -2.12
C CYS A 115 -8.28 3.88 -2.10
N ASP A 116 -9.14 3.74 -1.09
CA ASP A 116 -10.25 4.67 -0.84
C ASP A 116 -9.80 5.85 0.02
N ASP A 117 -8.78 5.64 0.83
CA ASP A 117 -8.27 6.58 1.81
C ASP A 117 -6.74 6.53 1.85
N VAL A 118 -6.08 7.63 2.14
CA VAL A 118 -4.62 7.73 2.06
C VAL A 118 -4.04 8.43 3.28
N LEU A 119 -3.03 7.79 3.85
CA LEU A 119 -2.16 8.37 4.87
C LEU A 119 -0.82 8.74 4.24
N VAL A 120 -0.47 10.02 4.28
CA VAL A 120 0.86 10.47 3.82
C VAL A 120 1.82 10.55 4.99
N MET A 121 2.95 9.86 4.86
CA MET A 121 4.01 9.83 5.86
C MET A 121 5.26 10.58 5.40
N TYR A 122 5.93 11.25 6.33
CA TYR A 122 7.22 11.88 6.13
C TYR A 122 8.08 11.73 7.38
N ALA A 123 9.31 11.27 7.22
CA ALA A 123 10.26 11.05 8.31
C ALA A 123 9.66 10.26 9.50
N GLY A 124 8.89 9.19 9.22
CA GLY A 124 8.26 8.34 10.23
C GLY A 124 7.06 8.96 10.95
N GLN A 125 6.46 10.02 10.40
CA GLN A 125 5.30 10.69 10.97
C GLN A 125 4.18 10.84 9.93
N VAL A 126 2.93 10.56 10.33
CA VAL A 126 1.75 10.87 9.50
C VAL A 126 1.57 12.38 9.47
N LEU A 127 1.56 12.95 8.26
CA LEU A 127 1.35 14.38 8.01
C LEU A 127 -0.06 14.70 7.55
N GLU A 128 -0.69 13.79 6.84
CA GLU A 128 -2.03 13.99 6.31
C GLU A 128 -2.75 12.65 6.18
N HIS A 129 -4.05 12.63 6.51
CA HIS A 129 -4.99 11.55 6.28
C HIS A 129 -6.17 12.14 5.50
N ASN A 130 -6.43 11.67 4.28
CA ASN A 130 -7.37 12.34 3.39
C ASN A 130 -7.84 11.41 2.25
N ALA A 131 -9.14 11.15 2.18
CA ALA A 131 -9.73 10.38 1.10
C ALA A 131 -9.73 11.14 -0.25
N ASP A 132 -9.79 12.49 -0.23
CA ASP A 132 -9.75 13.34 -1.44
C ASP A 132 -8.37 13.94 -1.69
N ILE A 133 -7.31 13.24 -1.31
CA ILE A 133 -5.93 13.73 -1.32
C ILE A 133 -5.44 14.10 -2.72
N TRP A 134 -5.97 13.44 -3.74
CA TRP A 134 -5.58 13.65 -5.14
C TRP A 134 -6.04 14.99 -5.71
N HIS A 135 -7.14 15.53 -5.19
CA HIS A 135 -7.75 16.79 -5.65
C HIS A 135 -7.59 17.91 -4.63
N LYS A 136 -7.61 17.58 -3.33
CA LYS A 136 -7.55 18.56 -2.23
C LYS A 136 -6.48 18.21 -1.21
N PRO A 137 -5.19 18.12 -1.60
CA PRO A 137 -4.10 17.91 -0.66
C PRO A 137 -3.99 19.13 0.28
N LEU A 138 -3.78 18.88 1.56
CA LEU A 138 -3.72 19.94 2.59
C LEU A 138 -2.27 20.26 2.95
N HIS A 139 -1.49 19.25 3.36
CA HIS A 139 -0.13 19.49 3.84
C HIS A 139 0.81 19.98 2.72
N PRO A 140 1.67 20.98 2.98
CA PRO A 140 2.65 21.49 1.98
C PRO A 140 3.56 20.40 1.40
N TYR A 141 3.94 19.39 2.20
CA TYR A 141 4.66 18.21 1.68
C TYR A 141 3.84 17.43 0.67
N THR A 142 2.58 17.13 0.99
CA THR A 142 1.67 16.38 0.08
C THR A 142 1.48 17.13 -1.23
N LYS A 143 1.27 18.45 -1.18
CA LYS A 143 1.17 19.31 -2.37
C LYS A 143 2.42 19.23 -3.22
N GLY A 144 3.60 19.43 -2.61
CA GLY A 144 4.87 19.36 -3.31
C GLY A 144 5.18 17.97 -3.84
N PHE A 145 4.84 16.91 -3.09
CA PHE A 145 5.00 15.52 -3.53
C PHE A 145 4.14 15.21 -4.77
N LEU A 146 2.88 15.63 -4.78
CA LEU A 146 2.02 15.43 -5.95
C LEU A 146 2.47 16.26 -7.16
N GLN A 147 3.01 17.48 -6.97
CA GLN A 147 3.60 18.29 -8.04
C GLN A 147 4.90 17.69 -8.60
N ALA A 148 5.64 16.91 -7.79
CA ALA A 148 6.84 16.22 -8.24
C ALA A 148 6.56 14.99 -9.12
N LEU A 149 5.31 14.57 -9.28
CA LEU A 149 4.96 13.45 -10.15
C LEU A 149 5.21 13.80 -11.63
N PRO A 150 5.65 12.83 -12.47
CA PRO A 150 5.94 13.05 -13.90
C PRO A 150 4.80 13.75 -14.66
N LYS A 151 3.56 13.34 -14.40
CA LYS A 151 2.35 13.92 -15.01
C LYS A 151 2.08 15.38 -14.62
N ASN A 152 2.70 15.88 -13.55
CA ASN A 152 2.47 17.22 -12.98
C ASN A 152 3.69 18.15 -13.16
N GLY A 153 4.68 17.76 -13.98
CA GLY A 153 5.78 18.64 -14.38
C GLY A 153 7.08 18.47 -13.58
N LEU A 154 7.22 17.41 -12.77
CA LEU A 154 8.48 17.05 -12.07
C LEU A 154 9.07 18.17 -11.20
N GLN A 155 8.24 18.93 -10.51
CA GLN A 155 8.69 19.99 -9.61
C GLN A 155 9.29 19.38 -8.34
N VAL A 156 10.61 19.46 -8.21
CA VAL A 156 11.33 18.88 -7.07
C VAL A 156 11.07 19.70 -5.81
N ILE A 157 10.76 19.04 -4.69
CA ILE A 157 10.71 19.69 -3.38
C ILE A 157 12.15 20.08 -2.98
N PRO A 158 12.47 21.37 -2.78
CA PRO A 158 13.82 21.83 -2.47
C PRO A 158 14.30 21.31 -1.11
N GLY A 159 15.63 21.38 -0.87
CA GLY A 159 16.27 20.99 0.37
C GLY A 159 16.51 19.47 0.49
N LYS A 160 17.16 19.08 1.59
CA LYS A 160 17.52 17.68 1.88
C LYS A 160 16.41 16.99 2.68
N ALA A 161 16.16 15.75 2.37
CA ALA A 161 15.28 14.92 3.20
C ALA A 161 15.99 14.58 4.53
N PRO A 162 15.26 14.50 5.66
CA PRO A 162 15.82 14.07 6.93
C PRO A 162 16.46 12.70 6.85
N VAL A 163 17.53 12.50 7.60
CA VAL A 163 18.17 11.20 7.74
C VAL A 163 17.52 10.37 8.86
N PRO A 164 17.54 9.03 8.77
CA PRO A 164 17.06 8.18 9.85
C PRO A 164 17.76 8.48 11.17
N GLY A 165 17.00 8.65 12.26
CA GLY A 165 17.53 8.96 13.60
C GLY A 165 17.70 10.45 13.89
N GLU A 166 17.44 11.34 12.94
CA GLU A 166 17.46 12.77 13.18
C GLU A 166 16.34 13.20 14.14
N SER A 167 16.69 14.04 15.14
CA SER A 167 15.75 14.57 16.12
C SER A 167 15.23 15.93 15.70
N PHE A 168 13.94 16.18 15.93
CA PHE A 168 13.25 17.41 15.56
C PHE A 168 12.55 18.01 16.78
N THR A 169 12.80 19.27 17.05
CA THR A 169 12.07 20.06 18.05
C THR A 169 10.69 20.45 17.53
N GLY A 170 10.59 20.85 16.26
CA GLY A 170 9.40 21.33 15.58
C GLY A 170 8.83 20.39 14.52
N CYS A 171 8.21 20.99 13.51
CA CYS A 171 7.68 20.27 12.34
C CYS A 171 8.81 19.64 11.54
N LYS A 172 8.72 18.36 11.26
CA LYS A 172 9.74 17.60 10.51
C LYS A 172 9.96 18.11 9.08
N PHE A 173 8.97 18.78 8.50
CA PHE A 173 9.05 19.35 7.15
C PHE A 173 9.47 20.83 7.14
N ALA A 174 9.70 21.47 8.30
CA ALA A 174 9.92 22.91 8.43
C ALA A 174 11.01 23.45 7.49
N GLU A 175 12.18 22.79 7.40
CA GLU A 175 13.32 23.24 6.58
C GLU A 175 13.05 23.25 5.08
N ARG A 176 12.05 22.50 4.63
CA ARG A 176 11.67 22.35 3.22
C ARG A 176 10.31 22.98 2.89
N CYS A 177 9.65 23.53 3.90
CA CYS A 177 8.30 24.07 3.77
C CYS A 177 8.35 25.54 3.28
N PRO A 178 7.70 25.87 2.14
CA PRO A 178 7.65 27.25 1.66
C PRO A 178 6.83 28.18 2.57
N TYR A 179 6.03 27.62 3.48
CA TYR A 179 5.20 28.35 4.44
C TYR A 179 5.74 28.28 5.88
N CYS A 180 7.03 27.94 6.04
CA CYS A 180 7.64 27.78 7.37
C CYS A 180 7.62 29.08 8.17
N THR A 181 7.17 29.01 9.41
CA THR A 181 7.22 30.09 10.42
C THR A 181 8.17 29.73 11.55
N THR A 182 8.45 30.67 12.45
CA THR A 182 9.24 30.41 13.68
C THR A 182 8.61 29.31 14.51
N ARG A 183 7.29 29.33 14.67
CA ARG A 183 6.52 28.27 15.37
C ARG A 183 6.76 26.88 14.80
N CYS A 184 6.86 26.76 13.47
CA CYS A 184 7.15 25.48 12.83
C CYS A 184 8.51 24.89 13.20
N LYS A 185 9.50 25.72 13.54
CA LYS A 185 10.83 25.27 13.95
C LYS A 185 10.89 24.87 15.42
N GLU A 186 10.08 25.49 16.25
CA GLU A 186 10.11 25.37 17.72
C GLU A 186 9.10 24.37 18.26
N GLU A 187 7.93 24.21 17.59
CA GLU A 187 6.82 23.40 18.07
C GLU A 187 6.43 22.31 17.05
N LYS A 188 6.04 21.14 17.57
CA LYS A 188 5.46 20.07 16.77
C LYS A 188 3.98 20.32 16.55
N PRO A 189 3.49 20.45 15.29
CA PRO A 189 2.06 20.60 15.05
C PRO A 189 1.29 19.34 15.48
N ALA A 190 0.16 19.52 16.16
CA ALA A 190 -0.81 18.46 16.40
C ALA A 190 -1.58 18.14 15.10
N MET A 191 -2.23 16.98 15.06
CA MET A 191 -3.18 16.67 14.00
C MET A 191 -4.41 17.57 14.14
N GLN A 192 -4.81 18.22 13.05
CA GLN A 192 -5.95 19.13 12.98
C GLN A 192 -7.01 18.53 12.05
N GLN A 193 -8.28 18.59 12.45
CA GLN A 193 -9.39 18.21 11.59
C GLN A 193 -9.70 19.33 10.61
N VAL A 194 -9.77 19.03 9.32
CA VAL A 194 -10.14 19.97 8.25
C VAL A 194 -11.19 19.33 7.36
N GLY A 195 -12.45 19.58 7.65
CA GLY A 195 -13.56 18.86 7.02
C GLY A 195 -13.50 17.37 7.35
N ASN A 196 -13.44 16.51 6.31
CA ASN A 196 -13.30 15.05 6.46
C ASN A 196 -11.85 14.57 6.45
N ALA A 197 -10.87 15.47 6.39
CA ALA A 197 -9.47 15.15 6.39
C ALA A 197 -8.78 15.57 7.70
N GLU A 198 -7.64 14.96 7.98
CA GLU A 198 -6.78 15.32 9.11
C GLU A 198 -5.40 15.74 8.58
N VAL A 199 -4.84 16.82 9.13
CA VAL A 199 -3.53 17.34 8.71
C VAL A 199 -2.70 17.82 9.88
N ARG A 200 -1.42 17.50 9.86
CA ARG A 200 -0.46 17.90 10.87
C ARG A 200 0.30 19.16 10.40
N CYS A 201 -0.36 20.32 10.48
CA CYS A 201 0.21 21.57 9.99
C CYS A 201 -0.38 22.78 10.69
N PHE A 202 0.46 23.76 11.07
CA PHE A 202 0.02 25.01 11.69
C PHE A 202 -0.77 25.94 10.75
N LEU A 203 -0.74 25.73 9.45
CA LEU A 203 -1.59 26.49 8.51
C LEU A 203 -3.09 26.29 8.77
N TYR A 204 -3.47 25.23 9.49
CA TYR A 204 -4.84 24.84 9.79
C TYR A 204 -5.12 24.87 11.31
N ALA A 205 -4.15 25.23 12.14
CA ALA A 205 -4.39 25.42 13.56
C ALA A 205 -5.22 26.69 13.75
N GLU A 206 -6.37 26.57 14.42
CA GLU A 206 -7.09 27.72 14.92
C GLU A 206 -6.17 28.49 15.87
N GLY A 207 -6.10 29.84 15.68
CA GLY A 207 -5.21 30.74 16.42
C GLY A 207 -5.59 30.92 17.89
#